data_113b1f5f62380a65858b8a632e4ac028
#
_entry.id   113b1f5f62380a65858b8a632e4ac028
#
_cell.length_a   1.000
_cell.length_b   1.000
_cell.length_c   1.000
_cell.angle_alpha   90.00
_cell.angle_beta   90.00
_cell.angle_gamma   90.00
#
_symmetry.space_group_name_H-M   'P 1'
#
loop_
_entity.id
_entity.type
_entity.pdbx_description
1 polymer ?
#
loop_
_entity_poly.entity_id
_entity_poly.type
_entity_poly.pdbx_seq_one_letter_code
_entity_poly.pdbx_strand_id
1 'polypeptide(L)'
;MEKKFKRTTVTSALPYANGPVHIGHLAGVYVPADIYVRYLRLKKEDVLFIGGSDEHGVPITIRAKKEGVTPQDIVDRYHTLIRDSFKEFGISFDVYGRTSSKIHHDTASDFFRKLYDKNEFIEKTSMQYYDEEAHTFLADRYITGECPCLLYTSDA
;
A
#
# COMPACT_ATOMS: atom_id res chain seq x y z
N MET A 1 -14.13 -24.39 26.27
CA MET A 1 -13.16 -23.36 26.73
C MET A 1 -12.94 -22.40 25.59
N GLU A 2 -13.34 -21.14 25.73
CA GLU A 2 -12.98 -20.09 24.75
C GLU A 2 -11.47 -19.94 24.74
N LYS A 3 -10.88 -20.02 23.54
CA LYS A 3 -9.44 -19.85 23.34
C LYS A 3 -9.13 -18.37 23.53
N LYS A 4 -8.62 -18.00 24.70
CA LYS A 4 -8.22 -16.62 24.98
C LYS A 4 -6.89 -16.34 24.28
N PHE A 5 -6.93 -15.53 23.22
CA PHE A 5 -5.72 -15.08 22.54
C PHE A 5 -4.91 -14.16 23.47
N LYS A 6 -3.58 -14.22 23.34
CA LYS A 6 -2.66 -13.41 24.15
C LYS A 6 -2.67 -11.95 23.71
N ARG A 7 -2.85 -11.70 22.41
CA ARG A 7 -2.86 -10.37 21.76
C ARG A 7 -3.74 -10.40 20.53
N THR A 8 -4.38 -9.27 20.24
CA THR A 8 -5.06 -9.00 18.97
C THR A 8 -4.22 -8.03 18.15
N THR A 9 -3.84 -8.41 16.93
CA THR A 9 -3.23 -7.50 15.97
C THR A 9 -4.27 -7.08 14.97
N VAL A 10 -4.47 -5.79 14.81
CA VAL A 10 -5.38 -5.19 13.82
C VAL A 10 -4.52 -4.52 12.76
N THR A 11 -4.79 -4.82 11.50
CA THR A 11 -4.16 -4.18 10.34
C THR A 11 -5.23 -3.56 9.46
N SER A 12 -4.87 -2.53 8.72
CA SER A 12 -5.71 -1.92 7.69
C SER A 12 -4.97 -1.89 6.37
N ALA A 13 -5.71 -1.76 5.27
CA ALA A 13 -5.11 -1.64 3.95
C ALA A 13 -4.13 -0.46 3.90
N LEU A 14 -3.00 -0.66 3.22
CA LEU A 14 -1.99 0.40 3.06
C LEU A 14 -2.42 1.33 1.92
N PRO A 15 -2.58 2.65 2.16
CA PRO A 15 -2.84 3.58 1.08
C PRO A 15 -1.58 3.80 0.25
N TYR A 16 -1.75 3.96 -1.07
CA TYR A 16 -0.66 4.36 -1.94
C TYR A 16 -0.16 5.76 -1.59
N ALA A 17 1.17 5.89 -1.43
CA ALA A 17 1.82 7.18 -1.16
C ALA A 17 2.00 8.00 -2.46
N ASN A 18 0.92 8.19 -3.21
CA ASN A 18 0.90 8.97 -4.46
C ASN A 18 -0.16 10.07 -4.48
N GLY A 19 -0.89 10.25 -3.40
CA GLY A 19 -1.96 11.25 -3.26
C GLY A 19 -2.48 11.35 -1.84
N PRO A 20 -3.32 12.36 -1.53
CA PRO A 20 -3.97 12.48 -0.23
C PRO A 20 -5.04 11.40 -0.06
N VAL A 21 -5.30 11.03 1.19
CA VAL A 21 -6.50 10.25 1.52
C VAL A 21 -7.74 11.13 1.40
N HIS A 22 -8.87 10.51 1.10
CA HIS A 22 -10.17 11.17 1.03
C HIS A 22 -11.18 10.47 1.93
N ILE A 23 -12.39 11.05 2.04
CA ILE A 23 -13.44 10.56 2.94
C ILE A 23 -13.79 9.07 2.71
N GLY A 24 -13.72 8.58 1.48
CA GLY A 24 -13.95 7.17 1.18
C GLY A 24 -12.91 6.25 1.83
N HIS A 25 -11.65 6.64 1.85
CA HIS A 25 -10.60 5.89 2.57
C HIS A 25 -10.89 5.88 4.08
N LEU A 26 -11.22 7.05 4.64
CA LEU A 26 -11.48 7.19 6.08
C LEU A 26 -12.69 6.36 6.50
N ALA A 27 -13.84 6.57 5.83
CA ALA A 27 -15.10 5.93 6.20
C ALA A 27 -15.11 4.41 5.90
N GLY A 28 -14.44 4.00 4.82
CA GLY A 28 -14.44 2.60 4.39
C GLY A 28 -13.47 1.69 5.14
N VAL A 29 -12.36 2.24 5.63
CA VAL A 29 -11.25 1.43 6.17
C VAL A 29 -10.78 1.91 7.54
N TYR A 30 -10.28 3.15 7.64
CA TYR A 30 -9.46 3.54 8.80
C TYR A 30 -10.28 3.88 10.02
N VAL A 31 -11.41 4.56 9.88
CA VAL A 31 -12.32 4.87 10.99
C VAL A 31 -12.96 3.59 11.55
N PRO A 32 -13.50 2.67 10.74
CA PRO A 32 -14.02 1.41 11.26
C PRO A 32 -12.98 0.58 12.01
N ALA A 33 -11.74 0.51 11.48
CA ALA A 33 -10.66 -0.19 12.15
C ALA A 33 -10.30 0.45 13.50
N ASP A 34 -10.21 1.77 13.56
CA ASP A 34 -9.91 2.51 14.78
C ASP A 34 -11.02 2.38 15.83
N ILE A 35 -12.29 2.39 15.44
CA ILE A 35 -13.43 2.14 16.32
C ILE A 35 -13.31 0.76 16.97
N TYR A 36 -13.00 -0.26 16.18
CA TYR A 36 -12.81 -1.62 16.69
C TYR A 36 -11.63 -1.72 17.67
N VAL A 37 -10.51 -1.10 17.33
CA VAL A 37 -9.32 -1.04 18.20
C VAL A 37 -9.65 -0.35 19.54
N ARG A 38 -10.34 0.79 19.48
CA ARG A 38 -10.76 1.52 20.70
C ARG A 38 -11.71 0.68 21.55
N TYR A 39 -12.64 -0.03 20.94
CA TYR A 39 -13.54 -0.94 21.64
C TYR A 39 -12.74 -2.02 22.41
N LEU A 40 -11.77 -2.66 21.76
CA LEU A 40 -10.93 -3.67 22.41
C LEU A 40 -10.07 -3.09 23.55
N ARG A 41 -9.51 -1.89 23.35
CA ARG A 41 -8.76 -1.17 24.38
C ARG A 41 -9.62 -0.81 25.59
N LEU A 42 -10.88 -0.39 25.38
CA LEU A 42 -11.84 -0.16 26.48
C LEU A 42 -12.13 -1.43 27.26
N LYS A 43 -12.12 -2.58 26.61
CA LYS A 43 -12.22 -3.90 27.27
C LYS A 43 -10.92 -4.31 27.97
N LYS A 44 -9.87 -3.48 27.93
CA LYS A 44 -8.53 -3.76 28.48
C LYS A 44 -7.87 -4.99 27.84
N GLU A 45 -8.16 -5.26 26.58
CA GLU A 45 -7.48 -6.28 25.80
C GLU A 45 -6.13 -5.77 25.29
N ASP A 46 -5.14 -6.65 25.15
CA ASP A 46 -3.84 -6.32 24.55
C ASP A 46 -4.01 -6.24 23.04
N VAL A 47 -3.96 -5.03 22.49
CA VAL A 47 -4.20 -4.74 21.06
C VAL A 47 -3.04 -3.99 20.46
N LEU A 48 -2.59 -4.42 19.30
CA LEU A 48 -1.61 -3.73 18.45
C LEU A 48 -2.27 -3.32 17.14
N PHE A 49 -2.33 -2.01 16.85
CA PHE A 49 -2.89 -1.45 15.63
C PHE A 49 -1.79 -0.97 14.69
N ILE A 50 -1.65 -1.63 13.54
CA ILE A 50 -0.58 -1.39 12.58
C ILE A 50 -1.16 -0.86 11.28
N GLY A 51 -0.61 0.25 10.81
CA GLY A 51 -0.84 0.82 9.49
C GLY A 51 0.47 1.17 8.81
N GLY A 52 0.38 1.73 7.63
CA GLY A 52 1.54 2.19 6.86
C GLY A 52 1.13 2.68 5.49
N SER A 53 2.09 3.19 4.72
CA SER A 53 1.90 3.57 3.33
C SER A 53 2.52 2.56 2.39
N ASP A 54 1.82 2.28 1.29
CA ASP A 54 2.36 1.54 0.16
C ASP A 54 3.15 2.51 -0.74
N GLU A 55 4.44 2.26 -0.84
CA GLU A 55 5.40 3.16 -1.48
C GLU A 55 6.04 2.57 -2.74
N HIS A 56 5.50 1.47 -3.23
CA HIS A 56 5.96 0.82 -4.45
C HIS A 56 4.82 0.72 -5.47
N GLY A 57 5.17 0.89 -6.74
CA GLY A 57 4.24 0.67 -7.83
C GLY A 57 4.26 1.76 -8.90
N VAL A 58 3.73 1.39 -10.06
CA VAL A 58 3.69 2.20 -11.28
C VAL A 58 3.03 3.59 -11.09
N PRO A 59 1.93 3.76 -10.34
CA PRO A 59 1.33 5.07 -10.16
C PRO A 59 2.26 6.12 -9.55
N ILE A 60 3.17 5.70 -8.66
CA ILE A 60 4.17 6.58 -8.05
C ILE A 60 5.19 7.04 -9.10
N THR A 61 5.67 6.11 -9.93
CA THR A 61 6.61 6.41 -11.01
C THR A 61 6.03 7.34 -12.06
N ILE A 62 4.76 7.11 -12.46
CA ILE A 62 4.04 7.98 -13.39
C ILE A 62 3.92 9.38 -12.81
N ARG A 63 3.54 9.50 -11.55
CA ARG A 63 3.41 10.80 -10.89
C ARG A 63 4.75 11.52 -10.79
N ALA A 64 5.80 10.82 -10.41
CA ALA A 64 7.16 11.36 -10.35
C ALA A 64 7.62 11.93 -11.69
N LYS A 65 7.42 11.18 -12.78
CA LYS A 65 7.70 11.66 -14.14
C LYS A 65 6.90 12.92 -14.50
N LYS A 66 5.61 12.94 -14.15
CA LYS A 66 4.70 14.07 -14.43
C LYS A 66 5.10 15.36 -13.68
N GLU A 67 5.60 15.21 -12.45
CA GLU A 67 6.01 16.32 -11.60
C GLU A 67 7.49 16.67 -11.77
N GLY A 68 8.28 15.91 -12.52
CA GLY A 68 9.72 16.14 -12.74
C GLY A 68 10.56 15.91 -11.48
N VAL A 69 10.13 15.01 -10.60
CA VAL A 69 10.81 14.68 -9.33
C VAL A 69 11.11 13.18 -9.26
N THR A 70 11.83 12.76 -8.22
CA THR A 70 12.09 11.33 -8.01
C THR A 70 10.88 10.60 -7.40
N PRO A 71 10.72 9.29 -7.60
CA PRO A 71 9.72 8.49 -6.90
C PRO A 71 9.84 8.62 -5.37
N GLN A 72 11.06 8.77 -4.85
CA GLN A 72 11.29 8.94 -3.42
C GLN A 72 10.68 10.27 -2.90
N ASP A 73 10.82 11.36 -3.65
CA ASP A 73 10.22 12.65 -3.28
C ASP A 73 8.70 12.56 -3.18
N ILE A 74 8.07 11.80 -4.09
CA ILE A 74 6.62 11.56 -4.07
C ILE A 74 6.22 10.82 -2.80
N VAL A 75 6.84 9.68 -2.51
CA VAL A 75 6.46 8.85 -1.36
C VAL A 75 6.76 9.54 -0.03
N ASP A 76 7.84 10.30 0.08
CA ASP A 76 8.18 11.05 1.30
C ASP A 76 7.13 12.12 1.60
N ARG A 77 6.71 12.85 0.57
CA ARG A 77 5.66 13.87 0.67
C ARG A 77 4.33 13.25 1.11
N TYR A 78 3.87 12.21 0.40
CA TYR A 78 2.54 11.65 0.65
C TYR A 78 2.49 10.75 1.88
N HIS A 79 3.56 10.03 2.21
CA HIS A 79 3.65 9.35 3.50
C HIS A 79 3.41 10.31 4.67
N THR A 80 4.12 11.43 4.66
CA THR A 80 4.00 12.45 5.71
C THR A 80 2.59 13.03 5.77
N LEU A 81 2.06 13.43 4.61
CA LEU A 81 0.72 13.99 4.50
C LEU A 81 -0.36 13.02 5.04
N ILE A 82 -0.31 11.76 4.62
CA ILE A 82 -1.29 10.74 5.00
C ILE A 82 -1.18 10.42 6.49
N ARG A 83 0.03 10.20 6.99
CA ARG A 83 0.29 9.95 8.42
C ARG A 83 -0.27 11.08 9.30
N ASP A 84 0.01 12.31 8.93
CA ASP A 84 -0.40 13.47 9.70
C ASP A 84 -1.92 13.68 9.61
N SER A 85 -2.54 13.44 8.44
CA SER A 85 -4.00 13.43 8.29
C SER A 85 -4.67 12.40 9.21
N PHE A 86 -4.13 11.18 9.29
CA PHE A 86 -4.65 10.16 10.22
C PHE A 86 -4.52 10.60 11.67
N LYS A 87 -3.41 11.24 12.03
CA LYS A 87 -3.22 11.78 13.38
C LYS A 87 -4.21 12.88 13.70
N GLU A 88 -4.48 13.81 12.78
CA GLU A 88 -5.47 14.88 12.95
C GLU A 88 -6.90 14.32 13.07
N PHE A 89 -7.21 13.25 12.34
CA PHE A 89 -8.47 12.51 12.48
C PHE A 89 -8.55 11.67 13.77
N GLY A 90 -7.48 11.60 14.53
CA GLY A 90 -7.42 10.84 15.76
C GLY A 90 -7.35 9.32 15.57
N ILE A 91 -6.97 8.83 14.37
CA ILE A 91 -6.74 7.40 14.13
C ILE A 91 -5.54 6.94 14.98
N SER A 92 -5.76 5.95 15.82
CA SER A 92 -4.86 5.62 16.92
C SER A 92 -3.90 4.46 16.60
N PHE A 93 -3.21 4.52 15.45
CA PHE A 93 -2.16 3.56 15.13
C PHE A 93 -1.08 3.51 16.21
N ASP A 94 -0.67 2.30 16.63
CA ASP A 94 0.52 2.12 17.45
C ASP A 94 1.78 2.23 16.59
N VAL A 95 1.70 1.74 15.34
CA VAL A 95 2.78 1.84 14.35
C VAL A 95 2.20 2.26 13.01
N TYR A 96 2.73 3.31 12.41
CA TYR A 96 2.47 3.70 11.04
C TYR A 96 3.78 3.62 10.24
N GLY A 97 3.95 2.52 9.52
CA GLY A 97 5.18 2.16 8.83
C GLY A 97 5.25 2.62 7.39
N ARG A 98 6.31 2.16 6.69
CA ARG A 98 6.58 2.42 5.28
C ARG A 98 7.05 1.15 4.60
N THR A 99 6.52 0.85 3.41
CA THR A 99 7.00 -0.32 2.64
C THR A 99 8.41 -0.10 2.06
N SER A 100 8.86 1.15 1.92
CA SER A 100 10.23 1.50 1.51
C SER A 100 11.25 1.44 2.66
N SER A 101 10.83 1.16 3.90
CA SER A 101 11.76 1.08 5.01
C SER A 101 12.71 -0.13 4.90
N LYS A 102 13.93 0.03 5.42
CA LYS A 102 14.92 -1.06 5.41
C LYS A 102 14.40 -2.35 6.06
N ILE A 103 13.71 -2.23 7.19
CA ILE A 103 13.17 -3.40 7.88
C ILE A 103 12.11 -4.14 7.04
N HIS A 104 11.29 -3.40 6.28
CA HIS A 104 10.31 -4.00 5.39
C HIS A 104 11.02 -4.71 4.23
N HIS A 105 12.00 -4.08 3.59
CA HIS A 105 12.79 -4.68 2.50
C HIS A 105 13.49 -5.96 2.96
N ASP A 106 14.17 -5.92 4.10
CA ASP A 106 14.89 -7.09 4.64
C ASP A 106 13.89 -8.23 4.92
N THR A 107 12.74 -7.91 5.54
CA THR A 107 11.72 -8.90 5.88
C THR A 107 11.07 -9.51 4.64
N ALA A 108 10.65 -8.68 3.69
CA ALA A 108 10.01 -9.14 2.45
C ALA A 108 10.98 -10.00 1.62
N SER A 109 12.25 -9.59 1.52
CA SER A 109 13.29 -10.36 0.83
C SER A 109 13.55 -11.71 1.51
N ASP A 110 13.54 -11.76 2.85
CA ASP A 110 13.70 -13.02 3.59
C ASP A 110 12.50 -13.96 3.38
N PHE A 111 11.27 -13.43 3.39
CA PHE A 111 10.07 -14.21 3.05
C PHE A 111 10.14 -14.79 1.64
N PHE A 112 10.48 -13.96 0.65
CA PHE A 112 10.63 -14.41 -0.73
C PHE A 112 11.67 -15.52 -0.84
N ARG A 113 12.86 -15.33 -0.27
CA ARG A 113 13.95 -16.31 -0.30
C ARG A 113 13.52 -17.63 0.32
N LYS A 114 12.84 -17.62 1.46
CA LYS A 114 12.35 -18.83 2.12
C LYS A 114 11.35 -19.62 1.26
N LEU A 115 10.50 -18.94 0.50
CA LEU A 115 9.57 -19.59 -0.42
C LEU A 115 10.30 -20.12 -1.67
N TYR A 116 11.28 -19.36 -2.17
CA TYR A 116 12.11 -19.76 -3.29
C TYR A 116 12.90 -21.03 -2.97
N ASP A 117 13.55 -21.08 -1.81
CA ASP A 117 14.33 -22.24 -1.35
C ASP A 117 13.45 -23.48 -1.13
N LYS A 118 12.16 -23.31 -0.92
CA LYS A 118 11.18 -24.39 -0.83
C LYS A 118 10.60 -24.83 -2.18
N ASN A 119 11.02 -24.22 -3.28
CA ASN A 119 10.49 -24.44 -4.63
C ASN A 119 8.97 -24.21 -4.74
N GLU A 120 8.44 -23.20 -4.01
CA GLU A 120 7.02 -22.84 -4.05
C GLU A 120 6.65 -21.94 -5.25
N PHE A 121 7.62 -21.54 -6.06
CA PHE A 121 7.42 -20.70 -7.24
C PHE A 121 7.41 -21.52 -8.53
N ILE A 122 6.55 -21.09 -9.46
CA ILE A 122 6.50 -21.60 -10.83
C ILE A 122 6.94 -20.48 -11.77
N GLU A 123 7.95 -20.75 -12.59
CA GLU A 123 8.38 -19.82 -13.62
C GLU A 123 7.39 -19.83 -14.79
N LYS A 124 6.99 -18.63 -15.24
CA LYS A 124 6.14 -18.44 -16.42
C LYS A 124 6.71 -17.35 -17.30
N THR A 125 6.69 -17.59 -18.59
CA THR A 125 7.00 -16.58 -19.60
C THR A 125 5.72 -16.00 -20.15
N SER A 126 5.63 -14.67 -20.24
CA SER A 126 4.51 -13.95 -20.85
C SER A 126 5.01 -12.87 -21.78
N MET A 127 4.22 -12.56 -22.82
CA MET A 127 4.47 -11.42 -23.69
C MET A 127 4.05 -10.15 -22.97
N GLN A 128 4.89 -9.12 -23.02
CA GLN A 128 4.61 -7.82 -22.43
C GLN A 128 5.00 -6.72 -23.42
N TYR A 129 4.35 -5.56 -23.31
CA TYR A 129 4.74 -4.39 -24.09
C TYR A 129 6.09 -3.86 -23.58
N TYR A 130 6.93 -3.48 -24.51
CA TYR A 130 8.26 -2.96 -24.24
C TYR A 130 8.46 -1.63 -24.96
N ASP A 131 8.95 -0.63 -24.24
CA ASP A 131 9.31 0.67 -24.77
C ASP A 131 10.80 0.64 -25.15
N GLU A 132 11.08 0.71 -26.46
CA GLU A 132 12.44 0.63 -26.99
C GLU A 132 13.27 1.90 -26.68
N GLU A 133 12.62 3.06 -26.57
CA GLU A 133 13.31 4.33 -26.27
C GLU A 133 13.67 4.41 -24.78
N ALA A 134 12.76 4.04 -23.90
CA ALA A 134 12.96 4.05 -22.47
C ALA A 134 13.65 2.78 -21.94
N HIS A 135 13.89 1.78 -22.80
CA HIS A 135 14.47 0.48 -22.43
C HIS A 135 13.77 -0.18 -21.23
N THR A 136 12.43 -0.16 -21.20
CA THR A 136 11.66 -0.68 -20.07
C THR A 136 10.41 -1.42 -20.50
N PHE A 137 10.02 -2.45 -19.75
CA PHE A 137 8.71 -3.06 -19.91
C PHE A 137 7.62 -2.16 -19.37
N LEU A 138 6.50 -2.12 -20.11
CA LEU A 138 5.34 -1.32 -19.74
C LEU A 138 4.36 -2.18 -18.95
N ALA A 139 4.00 -1.71 -17.74
CA ALA A 139 2.88 -2.26 -17.01
C ALA A 139 1.54 -1.85 -17.65
N ASP A 140 0.48 -2.61 -17.41
CA ASP A 140 -0.85 -2.39 -18.00
C ASP A 140 -1.35 -0.96 -17.83
N ARG A 141 -1.02 -0.31 -16.74
CA ARG A 141 -1.40 1.08 -16.40
C ARG A 141 -0.76 2.16 -17.29
N TYR A 142 0.21 1.81 -18.12
CA TYR A 142 0.73 2.71 -19.14
C TYR A 142 -0.07 2.66 -20.45
N ILE A 143 -0.96 1.67 -20.58
CA ILE A 143 -1.78 1.49 -21.76
C ILE A 143 -3.07 2.28 -21.56
N THR A 144 -3.27 3.30 -22.37
CA THR A 144 -4.52 4.06 -22.43
C THR A 144 -5.28 3.69 -23.70
N GLY A 145 -6.59 3.62 -23.60
CA GLY A 145 -7.43 3.29 -24.75
C GLY A 145 -8.86 3.75 -24.52
N GLU A 146 -9.62 3.87 -25.61
CA GLU A 146 -11.05 4.14 -25.56
C GLU A 146 -11.82 2.84 -25.71
N CYS A 147 -12.81 2.64 -24.85
CA CYS A 147 -13.72 1.51 -24.97
C CYS A 147 -14.57 1.70 -26.25
N PRO A 148 -14.51 0.75 -27.21
CA PRO A 148 -15.21 0.92 -28.50
C PRO A 148 -16.73 0.96 -28.37
N CYS A 149 -17.31 0.54 -27.24
CA CYS A 149 -18.75 0.56 -27.02
C CYS A 149 -19.24 1.70 -26.12
N LEU A 150 -18.40 2.21 -25.21
CA LEU A 150 -18.82 3.21 -24.22
C LEU A 150 -18.17 4.57 -24.44
N LEU A 151 -17.18 4.69 -25.32
CA LEU A 151 -16.40 5.90 -25.62
C LEU A 151 -15.79 6.58 -24.37
N TYR A 152 -15.58 5.82 -23.30
CA TYR A 152 -14.86 6.28 -22.11
C TYR A 152 -13.40 5.85 -22.18
N THR A 153 -12.50 6.76 -21.79
CA THR A 153 -11.13 6.38 -21.49
C THR A 153 -11.15 5.48 -20.24
N SER A 154 -10.76 4.23 -20.40
CA SER A 154 -10.52 3.36 -19.24
C SER A 154 -9.10 3.58 -18.77
N ASP A 155 -8.93 4.14 -17.59
CA ASP A 155 -7.70 3.93 -16.84
C ASP A 155 -7.74 2.47 -16.37
N ALA A 156 -7.01 1.63 -17.05
CA ALA A 156 -6.93 0.22 -16.73
C ALA A 156 -6.22 0.00 -15.39
#